data_a1ba0495d7aea349c1a1667e68c42aa2
#
_entry.id   a1ba0495d7aea349c1a1667e68c42aa2
#
_cell.length_a   1.000
_cell.length_b   1.000
_cell.length_c   1.000
_cell.angle_alpha   90.00
_cell.angle_beta   90.00
_cell.angle_gamma   90.00
#
_symmetry.space_group_name_H-M   'P 1'
#
loop_
_entity.id
_entity.type
_entity.pdbx_description
1 polymer ?
#
loop_
_entity_poly.entity_id
_entity_poly.type
_entity_poly.pdbx_seq_one_letter_code
_entity_poly.pdbx_strand_id
1 'polypeptide(L)'
;MAITRMAMWLTVVSLAATGCISIRASVKEDASLSHHKVLRHVVLCKFKEGTTPPQIAQIERRFFELKDKIDVIECIEGGADASVEGLAQGFTHCFIVTFPDEAARDAYIPHPAHQEFVALLKPYLDKLLVIDFWAGH
;
A
#
# COMPACT_ATOMS: atom_id res chain seq x y z
N MET A 1 -59.18 -34.33 29.31
CA MET A 1 -57.77 -34.24 29.78
C MET A 1 -56.88 -34.35 28.56
N ALA A 2 -56.43 -33.25 28.01
CA ALA A 2 -55.48 -33.23 26.91
C ALA A 2 -54.47 -32.13 27.23
N ILE A 3 -53.23 -32.52 27.41
CA ILE A 3 -52.11 -31.63 27.76
C ILE A 3 -51.47 -31.20 26.46
N THR A 4 -51.64 -29.93 26.09
CA THR A 4 -51.07 -29.31 24.88
C THR A 4 -49.61 -28.92 25.19
N ARG A 5 -48.68 -29.57 24.52
CA ARG A 5 -47.21 -29.20 24.53
C ARG A 5 -46.95 -28.06 23.58
N MET A 6 -46.67 -26.92 24.09
CA MET A 6 -46.25 -25.70 23.38
C MET A 6 -44.81 -25.86 22.98
N ALA A 7 -44.53 -26.00 21.68
CA ALA A 7 -43.18 -26.03 21.14
C ALA A 7 -42.71 -24.58 20.92
N MET A 8 -41.67 -24.21 21.69
CA MET A 8 -41.00 -22.92 21.63
C MET A 8 -39.98 -22.96 20.47
N TRP A 9 -40.22 -22.23 19.42
CA TRP A 9 -39.28 -22.06 18.30
C TRP A 9 -38.25 -20.99 18.70
N LEU A 10 -37.02 -21.43 18.93
CA LEU A 10 -35.85 -20.54 19.08
C LEU A 10 -35.36 -20.16 17.67
N THR A 11 -35.63 -18.94 17.27
CA THR A 11 -35.02 -18.34 16.09
C THR A 11 -33.59 -17.96 16.44
N VAL A 12 -32.63 -18.69 15.88
CA VAL A 12 -31.22 -18.33 15.92
C VAL A 12 -30.98 -17.24 14.89
N VAL A 13 -30.83 -16.00 15.39
CA VAL A 13 -30.35 -14.89 14.58
C VAL A 13 -28.84 -15.08 14.38
N SER A 14 -28.45 -15.52 13.20
CA SER A 14 -27.03 -15.57 12.79
C SER A 14 -26.53 -14.16 12.47
N LEU A 15 -25.85 -13.57 13.42
CA LEU A 15 -25.14 -12.31 13.21
C LEU A 15 -23.79 -12.63 12.53
N ALA A 16 -23.72 -12.47 11.22
CA ALA A 16 -22.46 -12.54 10.50
C ALA A 16 -21.65 -11.28 10.79
N ALA A 17 -20.86 -11.32 11.85
CA ALA A 17 -19.83 -10.32 12.10
C ALA A 17 -18.60 -10.69 11.25
N THR A 18 -18.42 -9.96 10.15
CA THR A 18 -17.17 -9.95 9.39
C THR A 18 -16.14 -9.14 10.18
N GLY A 19 -15.59 -9.76 11.22
CA GLY A 19 -14.47 -9.20 11.98
C GLY A 19 -13.25 -10.04 11.68
N CYS A 20 -12.12 -9.39 11.48
CA CYS A 20 -10.82 -10.03 11.41
C CYS A 20 -10.66 -10.98 12.60
N ILE A 21 -10.71 -12.29 12.34
CA ILE A 21 -10.48 -13.30 13.36
C ILE A 21 -8.99 -13.27 13.66
N SER A 22 -8.63 -12.62 14.75
CA SER A 22 -7.32 -12.80 15.38
C SER A 22 -7.28 -14.18 16.00
N ILE A 23 -6.78 -15.17 15.28
CA ILE A 23 -6.48 -16.47 15.83
C ILE A 23 -5.31 -16.26 16.80
N ARG A 24 -5.61 -16.17 18.10
CA ARG A 24 -4.59 -16.32 19.13
C ARG A 24 -4.18 -17.79 19.18
N ALA A 25 -3.31 -18.19 18.26
CA ALA A 25 -2.51 -19.37 18.47
C ALA A 25 -1.51 -19.02 19.58
N SER A 26 -1.49 -19.83 20.64
CA SER A 26 -0.48 -19.79 21.69
C SER A 26 0.84 -20.22 21.05
N VAL A 27 1.57 -19.27 20.47
CA VAL A 27 2.92 -19.48 19.95
C VAL A 27 3.85 -19.32 21.15
N LYS A 28 4.56 -20.40 21.50
CA LYS A 28 5.74 -20.35 22.36
C LYS A 28 6.63 -19.20 21.88
N GLU A 29 6.99 -18.31 22.83
CA GLU A 29 8.04 -17.31 22.64
C GLU A 29 9.35 -18.01 22.30
N ASP A 30 9.64 -18.03 21.02
CA ASP A 30 10.98 -18.20 20.47
C ASP A 30 11.02 -17.45 19.14
N ALA A 31 10.66 -16.19 19.20
CA ALA A 31 10.84 -15.28 18.10
C ALA A 31 11.92 -14.29 18.51
N SER A 32 13.15 -14.63 18.22
CA SER A 32 14.09 -13.60 17.80
C SER A 32 13.37 -12.85 16.68
N LEU A 33 12.80 -11.70 16.99
CA LEU A 33 12.34 -10.73 16.01
C LEU A 33 13.60 -10.29 15.26
N SER A 34 13.98 -11.03 14.22
CA SER A 34 14.93 -10.53 13.27
C SER A 34 14.25 -9.30 12.66
N HIS A 35 14.65 -8.13 13.11
CA HIS A 35 14.24 -6.86 12.53
C HIS A 35 14.74 -6.88 11.09
N HIS A 36 13.87 -7.33 10.20
CA HIS A 36 14.18 -7.40 8.77
C HIS A 36 14.27 -5.98 8.25
N LYS A 37 15.51 -5.53 8.00
CA LYS A 37 15.72 -4.22 7.36
C LYS A 37 15.22 -4.30 5.94
N VAL A 38 14.42 -3.33 5.55
CA VAL A 38 13.92 -3.17 4.18
C VAL A 38 14.35 -1.82 3.63
N LEU A 39 14.55 -1.76 2.34
CA LEU A 39 14.86 -0.51 1.65
C LEU A 39 13.57 0.16 1.20
N ARG A 40 13.35 1.39 1.64
CA ARG A 40 12.23 2.23 1.22
C ARG A 40 12.69 3.21 0.15
N HIS A 41 12.06 3.13 -1.01
CA HIS A 41 12.20 4.08 -2.11
C HIS A 41 11.00 5.02 -2.08
N VAL A 42 11.21 6.23 -1.59
CA VAL A 42 10.17 7.24 -1.38
C VAL A 42 10.20 8.24 -2.51
N VAL A 43 9.08 8.42 -3.18
CA VAL A 43 8.91 9.32 -4.31
C VAL A 43 7.85 10.35 -3.97
N LEU A 44 8.26 11.59 -3.77
CA LEU A 44 7.35 12.72 -3.65
C LEU A 44 7.18 13.38 -5.01
N CYS A 45 5.95 13.62 -5.42
CA CYS A 45 5.69 14.30 -6.68
C CYS A 45 4.67 15.43 -6.55
N LYS A 46 4.82 16.42 -7.42
CA LYS A 46 3.85 17.46 -7.68
C LYS A 46 3.42 17.35 -9.13
N PHE A 47 2.12 17.22 -9.35
CA PHE A 47 1.57 17.27 -10.70
C PHE A 47 1.52 18.70 -11.22
N LYS A 48 1.65 18.86 -12.54
CA LYS A 48 1.48 20.14 -13.22
C LYS A 48 0.07 20.67 -12.99
N GLU A 49 -0.04 21.98 -12.96
CA GLU A 49 -1.32 22.66 -12.99
C GLU A 49 -2.13 22.22 -14.22
N GLY A 50 -3.43 22.00 -14.03
CA GLY A 50 -4.32 21.49 -15.08
C GLY A 50 -4.34 19.98 -15.24
N THR A 51 -3.52 19.21 -14.50
CA THR A 51 -3.66 17.74 -14.45
C THR A 51 -4.97 17.39 -13.77
N THR A 52 -5.85 16.69 -14.49
CA THR A 52 -7.21 16.39 -14.00
C THR A 52 -7.24 15.22 -13.01
N PRO A 53 -8.23 15.17 -12.08
CA PRO A 53 -8.37 14.05 -11.17
C PRO A 53 -8.43 12.67 -11.85
N PRO A 54 -9.11 12.46 -12.99
CA PRO A 54 -9.06 11.19 -13.69
C PRO A 54 -7.67 10.79 -14.20
N GLN A 55 -6.85 11.76 -14.62
CA GLN A 55 -5.46 11.51 -15.04
C GLN A 55 -4.60 11.11 -13.85
N ILE A 56 -4.74 11.78 -12.71
CA ILE A 56 -4.04 11.41 -11.46
C ILE A 56 -4.44 10.00 -11.04
N ALA A 57 -5.73 9.69 -10.99
CA ALA A 57 -6.22 8.36 -10.63
C ALA A 57 -5.74 7.26 -11.59
N GLN A 58 -5.54 7.58 -12.88
CA GLN A 58 -4.93 6.65 -13.82
C GLN A 58 -3.46 6.40 -13.49
N ILE A 59 -2.70 7.43 -13.17
CA ILE A 59 -1.29 7.33 -12.79
C ILE A 59 -1.15 6.49 -11.51
N GLU A 60 -1.97 6.76 -10.48
CA GLU A 60 -1.97 5.98 -9.24
C GLU A 60 -2.24 4.50 -9.50
N ARG A 61 -3.26 4.16 -10.29
CA ARG A 61 -3.53 2.75 -10.63
C ARG A 61 -2.34 2.10 -11.33
N ARG A 62 -1.73 2.77 -12.30
CA ARG A 62 -0.57 2.26 -13.04
C ARG A 62 0.65 2.08 -12.14
N PHE A 63 0.80 2.93 -11.12
CA PHE A 63 1.83 2.76 -10.11
C PHE A 63 1.59 1.50 -9.26
N PHE A 64 0.39 1.32 -8.73
CA PHE A 64 0.06 0.14 -7.92
C PHE A 64 0.15 -1.17 -8.72
N GLU A 65 -0.17 -1.16 -10.01
CA GLU A 65 0.00 -2.32 -10.91
C GLU A 65 1.46 -2.78 -11.08
N LEU A 66 2.45 -1.94 -10.70
CA LEU A 66 3.87 -2.35 -10.76
C LEU A 66 4.17 -3.51 -9.83
N LYS A 67 3.46 -3.64 -8.71
CA LYS A 67 3.60 -4.75 -7.77
C LYS A 67 3.34 -6.10 -8.44
N ASP A 68 2.38 -6.15 -9.36
CA ASP A 68 2.00 -7.38 -10.08
C ASP A 68 2.92 -7.68 -11.28
N LYS A 69 3.74 -6.70 -11.69
CA LYS A 69 4.59 -6.78 -12.87
C LYS A 69 6.07 -6.95 -12.55
N ILE A 70 6.47 -6.64 -11.31
CA ILE A 70 7.87 -6.60 -10.90
C ILE A 70 8.02 -7.37 -9.58
N ASP A 71 8.48 -8.59 -9.67
CA ASP A 71 8.54 -9.55 -8.57
C ASP A 71 9.42 -9.11 -7.40
N VAL A 72 10.43 -8.27 -7.65
CA VAL A 72 11.36 -7.78 -6.60
C VAL A 72 10.74 -6.74 -5.66
N ILE A 73 9.52 -6.27 -5.94
CA ILE A 73 8.80 -5.34 -5.07
C ILE A 73 8.14 -6.12 -3.93
N GLU A 74 8.46 -5.81 -2.68
CA GLU A 74 7.77 -6.39 -1.52
C GLU A 74 6.43 -5.72 -1.25
N CYS A 75 6.39 -4.38 -1.29
CA CYS A 75 5.19 -3.60 -0.99
C CYS A 75 5.19 -2.30 -1.78
N ILE A 76 3.99 -1.83 -2.12
CA ILE A 76 3.75 -0.49 -2.67
C ILE A 76 2.69 0.21 -1.82
N GLU A 77 2.98 1.45 -1.44
CA GLU A 77 2.08 2.32 -0.69
C GLU A 77 2.09 3.71 -1.35
N GLY A 78 1.04 4.48 -1.14
CA GLY A 78 1.03 5.86 -1.64
C GLY A 78 -0.34 6.49 -1.66
N GLY A 79 -0.37 7.78 -1.95
CA GLY A 79 -1.57 8.58 -2.04
C GLY A 79 -1.31 10.07 -2.05
N ALA A 80 -2.41 10.82 -2.03
CA ALA A 80 -2.38 12.27 -1.96
C ALA A 80 -1.91 12.76 -0.57
N ASP A 81 -1.27 13.92 -0.54
CA ASP A 81 -0.89 14.60 0.70
C ASP A 81 -2.14 14.89 1.55
N ALA A 82 -2.09 14.49 2.81
CA ALA A 82 -3.11 14.73 3.83
C ALA A 82 -2.55 15.52 5.02
N SER A 83 -1.36 16.10 4.91
CA SER A 83 -0.71 16.84 5.98
C SER A 83 -1.46 18.12 6.31
N VAL A 84 -1.46 18.49 7.60
CA VAL A 84 -2.15 19.67 8.11
C VAL A 84 -1.20 20.81 8.51
N GLU A 85 0.12 20.55 8.46
CA GLU A 85 1.14 21.51 8.91
C GLU A 85 1.52 22.55 7.86
N GLY A 86 1.10 22.37 6.60
CA GLY A 86 1.42 23.28 5.50
C GLY A 86 2.90 23.23 5.06
N LEU A 87 3.61 22.15 5.38
CA LEU A 87 5.05 21.98 5.12
C LEU A 87 5.39 21.13 3.90
N ALA A 88 4.36 20.71 3.13
CA ALA A 88 4.52 19.82 1.98
C ALA A 88 5.31 20.45 0.80
N GLN A 89 5.64 21.75 0.85
CA GLN A 89 6.44 22.49 -0.16
C GLN A 89 5.93 22.33 -1.61
N GLY A 90 4.61 22.13 -1.74
CA GLY A 90 3.91 21.98 -2.99
C GLY A 90 3.93 20.55 -3.56
N PHE A 91 4.55 19.57 -2.89
CA PHE A 91 4.34 18.16 -3.21
C PHE A 91 2.92 17.77 -2.85
N THR A 92 2.26 17.01 -3.73
CA THR A 92 0.85 16.67 -3.62
C THR A 92 0.60 15.19 -3.42
N HIS A 93 1.61 14.35 -3.71
CA HIS A 93 1.51 12.89 -3.59
C HIS A 93 2.83 12.32 -3.08
N CYS A 94 2.70 11.24 -2.30
CA CYS A 94 3.81 10.43 -1.84
C CYS A 94 3.56 8.97 -2.28
N PHE A 95 4.58 8.37 -2.88
CA PHE A 95 4.60 6.95 -3.23
C PHE A 95 5.80 6.29 -2.56
N ILE A 96 5.64 5.07 -2.07
CA ILE A 96 6.69 4.30 -1.42
C ILE A 96 6.74 2.91 -2.04
N VAL A 97 7.90 2.52 -2.51
CA VAL A 97 8.18 1.14 -2.93
C VAL A 97 9.13 0.52 -1.92
N THR A 98 8.79 -0.65 -1.43
CA THR A 98 9.61 -1.41 -0.48
C THR A 98 10.32 -2.54 -1.19
N PHE A 99 11.61 -2.64 -0.95
CA PHE A 99 12.48 -3.71 -1.46
C PHE A 99 13.17 -4.45 -0.32
N PRO A 100 13.48 -5.75 -0.48
CA PRO A 100 14.25 -6.49 0.51
C PRO A 100 15.69 -5.96 0.65
N ASP A 101 16.27 -5.46 -0.45
CA ASP A 101 17.64 -4.99 -0.50
C ASP A 101 17.90 -4.02 -1.67
N GLU A 102 19.15 -3.56 -1.78
CA GLU A 102 19.59 -2.66 -2.85
C GLU A 102 19.59 -3.34 -4.23
N ALA A 103 19.88 -4.63 -4.29
CA ALA A 103 19.91 -5.37 -5.56
C ALA A 103 18.51 -5.44 -6.19
N ALA A 104 17.47 -5.59 -5.36
CA ALA A 104 16.07 -5.54 -5.78
C ALA A 104 15.69 -4.16 -6.33
N ARG A 105 16.06 -3.08 -5.62
CA ARG A 105 15.87 -1.70 -6.13
C ARG A 105 16.62 -1.48 -7.44
N ASP A 106 17.86 -1.93 -7.53
CA ASP A 106 18.69 -1.74 -8.72
C ASP A 106 18.15 -2.52 -9.94
N ALA A 107 17.48 -3.66 -9.69
CA ALA A 107 16.73 -4.39 -10.72
C ALA A 107 15.42 -3.70 -11.11
N TYR A 108 14.74 -3.03 -10.17
CA TYR A 108 13.51 -2.30 -10.39
C TYR A 108 13.71 -1.09 -11.30
N ILE A 109 14.74 -0.28 -11.06
CA ILE A 109 14.96 0.99 -11.77
C ILE A 109 14.99 0.82 -13.29
N PRO A 110 15.77 -0.10 -13.89
CA PRO A 110 15.78 -0.33 -15.32
C PRO A 110 14.67 -1.23 -15.84
N HIS A 111 13.82 -1.79 -14.95
CA HIS A 111 12.80 -2.73 -15.37
C HIS A 111 11.84 -2.13 -16.41
N PRO A 112 11.50 -2.84 -17.50
CA PRO A 112 10.65 -2.29 -18.58
C PRO A 112 9.32 -1.72 -18.09
N ALA A 113 8.62 -2.42 -17.18
CA ALA A 113 7.35 -1.94 -16.63
C ALA A 113 7.51 -0.65 -15.83
N HIS A 114 8.63 -0.46 -15.09
CA HIS A 114 8.93 0.78 -14.41
C HIS A 114 9.22 1.91 -15.42
N GLN A 115 10.01 1.63 -16.46
CA GLN A 115 10.31 2.63 -17.49
C GLN A 115 9.06 3.07 -18.27
N GLU A 116 8.12 2.15 -18.54
CA GLU A 116 6.81 2.48 -19.12
C GLU A 116 6.01 3.39 -18.19
N PHE A 117 6.00 3.10 -16.89
CA PHE A 117 5.35 3.94 -15.90
C PHE A 117 5.97 5.34 -15.83
N VAL A 118 7.30 5.43 -15.79
CA VAL A 118 8.02 6.71 -15.79
C VAL A 118 7.70 7.53 -17.03
N ALA A 119 7.64 6.89 -18.20
CA ALA A 119 7.26 7.57 -19.45
C ALA A 119 5.82 8.09 -19.42
N LEU A 120 4.88 7.34 -18.80
CA LEU A 120 3.49 7.76 -18.59
C LEU A 120 3.41 8.95 -17.62
N LEU A 121 4.17 8.92 -16.52
CA LEU A 121 4.14 9.93 -15.45
C LEU A 121 4.79 11.26 -15.87
N LYS A 122 5.91 11.20 -16.57
CA LYS A 122 6.77 12.35 -16.89
C LYS A 122 6.04 13.57 -17.49
N PRO A 123 5.08 13.44 -18.43
CA PRO A 123 4.35 14.58 -18.97
C PRO A 123 3.56 15.38 -17.94
N TYR A 124 3.15 14.75 -16.86
CA TYR A 124 2.29 15.32 -15.82
C TYR A 124 3.08 15.89 -14.61
N LEU A 125 4.38 15.62 -14.52
CA LEU A 125 5.21 16.06 -13.40
C LEU A 125 5.64 17.53 -13.51
N ASP A 126 5.45 18.29 -12.42
CA ASP A 126 6.06 19.59 -12.18
C ASP A 126 7.34 19.43 -11.34
N LYS A 127 7.26 18.67 -10.20
CA LYS A 127 8.40 18.39 -9.34
C LYS A 127 8.45 16.90 -8.96
N LEU A 128 9.67 16.42 -8.78
CA LEU A 128 9.95 15.07 -8.31
C LEU A 128 11.07 15.12 -7.28
N LEU A 129 10.92 14.38 -6.18
CA LEU A 129 11.96 14.14 -5.19
C LEU A 129 11.97 12.66 -4.87
N VAL A 130 13.15 12.05 -4.90
CA VAL A 130 13.34 10.63 -4.57
C VAL A 130 14.33 10.52 -3.43
N ILE A 131 13.98 9.72 -2.41
CA ILE A 131 14.81 9.43 -1.25
C ILE A 131 14.76 7.94 -0.98
N ASP A 132 15.93 7.32 -0.80
CA ASP A 132 16.04 5.94 -0.36
C ASP A 132 16.54 5.90 1.09
N PHE A 133 15.95 5.02 1.91
CA PHE A 133 16.45 4.80 3.27
C PHE A 133 16.17 3.37 3.75
N TRP A 134 17.00 2.91 4.68
CA TRP A 134 16.80 1.63 5.35
C TRP A 134 15.82 1.80 6.51
N ALA A 135 14.69 1.10 6.46
CA ALA A 135 13.72 0.98 7.54
C ALA A 135 13.92 -0.32 8.32
N GLY A 136 13.63 -0.29 9.62
CA GLY A 136 13.87 -1.41 10.54
C GLY A 136 15.12 -1.15 11.40
N HIS A 137 14.99 -1.44 12.69
CA HIS A 137 16.06 -1.25 13.70
C HIS A 137 16.40 -2.60 14.33
#